data_799c622ec3088aaeb3522ad28c45ecc2
#
_entry.id   799c622ec3088aaeb3522ad28c45ecc2
#
_cell.length_a   1.000
_cell.length_b   1.000
_cell.length_c   1.000
_cell.angle_alpha   90.00
_cell.angle_beta   90.00
_cell.angle_gamma   90.00
#
_symmetry.space_group_name_H-M   'P 1'
#
loop_
_entity.id
_entity.type
_entity.pdbx_description
1 polymer ?
#
loop_
_entity_poly.entity_id
_entity_poly.type
_entity_poly.pdbx_seq_one_letter_code
_entity_poly.pdbx_strand_id
1 'polypeptide(L)'
;MIYAVRDLTQYDEFQQVREVQQQIWGFAQGEGLYPPALKTAAENGGVVIGAFDGGKLIGFLFGFIGLQPDRHLKLCSQTLGILPDYRNKGVAATLKWAQRERVLANQIDLITWTYDPLEAPNARLNLRALGGIARIYKRNVYGENFGTLGQGLPSDRFLVEWWITTERVQQRHDRIPAEPIGLGSPIVNACSGLTGVRRIESLALELDVPVVRVEVPNDLQAIKKANMALALDWRTKTRELLEAYFARGYVAVDFVRAGEVWGPERAAHNWYVLQRPAAEKA
;
A
#
# COMPACT_ATOMS: atom_id res chain seq x y z
N MET A 1 -3.09 21.63 9.64
CA MET A 1 -3.71 21.04 10.85
C MET A 1 -2.73 20.01 11.39
N ILE A 2 -2.40 20.07 12.67
CA ILE A 2 -1.52 19.09 13.33
C ILE A 2 -2.48 18.16 14.10
N TYR A 3 -2.56 16.90 13.67
CA TYR A 3 -3.32 15.87 14.36
C TYR A 3 -2.43 15.25 15.45
N ALA A 4 -2.99 15.03 16.63
CA ALA A 4 -2.28 14.31 17.68
C ALA A 4 -2.28 12.80 17.38
N VAL A 5 -1.11 12.16 17.44
CA VAL A 5 -1.00 10.70 17.33
C VAL A 5 -0.47 10.14 18.64
N ARG A 6 -1.19 9.18 19.21
CA ARG A 6 -0.80 8.53 20.46
C ARG A 6 -1.21 7.06 20.50
N ASP A 7 -0.64 6.32 21.41
CA ASP A 7 -1.02 4.95 21.70
C ASP A 7 -2.43 4.90 22.27
N LEU A 8 -3.17 3.87 21.92
CA LEU A 8 -4.44 3.52 22.51
C LEU A 8 -4.17 2.48 23.60
N THR A 9 -4.58 2.79 24.83
CA THR A 9 -4.26 1.96 26.01
C THR A 9 -5.49 1.58 26.83
N GLN A 10 -6.56 2.35 26.69
CA GLN A 10 -7.79 2.13 27.45
C GLN A 10 -8.80 1.30 26.65
N TYR A 11 -9.56 0.47 27.35
CA TYR A 11 -10.52 -0.43 26.69
C TYR A 11 -11.57 0.33 25.87
N ASP A 12 -12.03 1.47 26.36
CA ASP A 12 -13.00 2.31 25.64
C ASP A 12 -12.43 2.87 24.32
N GLU A 13 -11.12 3.11 24.26
CA GLU A 13 -10.46 3.54 23.03
C GLU A 13 -10.44 2.42 21.97
N PHE A 14 -10.26 1.18 22.39
CA PHE A 14 -10.37 0.03 21.48
C PHE A 14 -11.79 -0.18 20.97
N GLN A 15 -12.81 0.16 21.77
CA GLN A 15 -14.20 0.20 21.29
C GLN A 15 -14.42 1.30 20.26
N GLN A 16 -13.86 2.50 20.47
CA GLN A 16 -13.89 3.58 19.47
C GLN A 16 -13.25 3.17 18.15
N VAL A 17 -12.15 2.39 18.16
CA VAL A 17 -11.56 1.81 16.92
C VAL A 17 -12.62 1.03 16.15
N ARG A 18 -13.43 0.23 16.81
CA ARG A 18 -14.48 -0.55 16.17
C ARG A 18 -15.58 0.33 15.55
N GLU A 19 -15.97 1.40 16.24
CA GLU A 19 -16.93 2.38 15.72
C GLU A 19 -16.38 3.10 14.46
N VAL A 20 -15.10 3.47 14.50
CA VAL A 20 -14.42 4.07 13.34
C VAL A 20 -14.35 3.08 12.17
N GLN A 21 -14.12 1.78 12.43
CA GLN A 21 -14.16 0.75 11.39
C GLN A 21 -15.54 0.64 10.73
N GLN A 22 -16.61 0.69 11.50
CA GLN A 22 -17.97 0.68 10.96
C GLN A 22 -18.22 1.85 10.00
N GLN A 23 -17.76 3.04 10.38
CA GLN A 23 -17.89 4.24 9.54
C GLN A 23 -17.02 4.17 8.25
N ILE A 24 -15.89 3.47 8.29
CA ILE A 24 -14.94 3.37 7.17
C ILE A 24 -15.36 2.29 6.16
N TRP A 25 -15.76 1.11 6.67
CA TRP A 25 -15.98 -0.10 5.86
C TRP A 25 -17.41 -0.64 5.87
N GLY A 26 -18.30 -0.04 6.66
CA GLY A 26 -19.68 -0.47 6.73
C GLY A 26 -19.87 -1.83 7.42
N PHE A 27 -18.95 -2.23 8.30
CA PHE A 27 -19.06 -3.48 9.04
C PHE A 27 -20.31 -3.52 9.90
N ALA A 28 -20.95 -4.68 9.95
CA ALA A 28 -22.08 -4.91 10.84
C ALA A 28 -21.66 -4.88 12.33
N GLN A 29 -22.63 -4.70 13.20
CA GLN A 29 -22.39 -4.78 14.64
C GLN A 29 -21.84 -6.18 15.00
N GLY A 30 -20.65 -6.23 15.57
CA GLY A 30 -19.96 -7.49 15.89
C GLY A 30 -18.82 -7.83 14.93
N GLU A 31 -18.78 -7.24 13.76
CA GLU A 31 -17.65 -7.39 12.82
C GLU A 31 -16.51 -6.43 13.13
N GLY A 32 -15.36 -6.69 12.51
CA GLY A 32 -14.16 -5.87 12.65
C GLY A 32 -13.21 -6.37 13.73
N LEU A 33 -12.26 -5.52 14.10
CA LEU A 33 -11.25 -5.85 15.10
C LEU A 33 -11.90 -6.04 16.50
N TYR A 34 -11.55 -7.13 17.13
CA TYR A 34 -12.02 -7.48 18.46
C TYR A 34 -11.24 -6.69 19.53
N PRO A 35 -11.88 -5.81 20.35
CA PRO A 35 -11.19 -4.93 21.29
C PRO A 35 -10.22 -5.66 22.26
N PRO A 36 -10.56 -6.83 22.84
CA PRO A 36 -9.59 -7.58 23.65
C PRO A 36 -8.34 -8.03 22.89
N ALA A 37 -8.45 -8.33 21.59
CA ALA A 37 -7.29 -8.67 20.78
C ALA A 37 -6.37 -7.46 20.54
N LEU A 38 -6.95 -6.26 20.37
CA LEU A 38 -6.18 -5.01 20.28
C LEU A 38 -5.42 -4.75 21.58
N LYS A 39 -6.09 -4.92 22.73
CA LYS A 39 -5.48 -4.78 24.05
C LYS A 39 -4.30 -5.77 24.22
N THR A 40 -4.55 -7.05 23.95
CA THR A 40 -3.51 -8.07 24.06
C THR A 40 -2.31 -7.77 23.15
N ALA A 41 -2.55 -7.34 21.92
CA ALA A 41 -1.48 -6.97 21.01
C ALA A 41 -0.67 -5.76 21.51
N ALA A 42 -1.33 -4.72 22.00
CA ALA A 42 -0.68 -3.53 22.55
C ALA A 42 0.22 -3.87 23.77
N GLU A 43 -0.21 -4.80 24.62
CA GLU A 43 0.53 -5.24 25.79
C GLU A 43 1.71 -6.19 25.47
N ASN A 44 1.74 -6.75 24.24
CA ASN A 44 2.72 -7.75 23.82
C ASN A 44 3.57 -7.28 22.60
N GLY A 45 3.92 -6.00 22.57
CA GLY A 45 4.82 -5.42 21.56
C GLY A 45 4.16 -5.08 20.23
N GLY A 46 2.86 -5.29 20.08
CA GLY A 46 2.10 -4.77 18.95
C GLY A 46 1.93 -3.26 19.02
N VAL A 47 1.50 -2.66 17.91
CA VAL A 47 1.27 -1.22 17.81
C VAL A 47 -0.21 -0.97 17.58
N VAL A 48 -0.85 -0.27 18.52
CA VAL A 48 -2.24 0.19 18.41
C VAL A 48 -2.26 1.69 18.68
N ILE A 49 -2.36 2.49 17.63
CA ILE A 49 -2.29 3.96 17.73
C ILE A 49 -3.49 4.62 17.07
N GLY A 50 -3.87 5.76 17.59
CA GLY A 50 -4.94 6.61 17.07
C GLY A 50 -4.43 7.98 16.65
N ALA A 51 -5.04 8.53 15.60
CA ALA A 51 -4.92 9.94 15.23
C ALA A 51 -6.18 10.68 15.70
N PHE A 52 -5.98 11.85 16.30
CA PHE A 52 -7.04 12.63 16.92
C PHE A 52 -7.10 14.05 16.36
N ASP A 53 -8.32 14.53 16.13
CA ASP A 53 -8.63 15.93 15.89
C ASP A 53 -9.42 16.44 17.11
N GLY A 54 -8.77 17.25 17.96
CA GLY A 54 -9.29 17.50 19.31
C GLY A 54 -9.40 16.18 20.09
N GLY A 55 -10.58 15.88 20.62
CA GLY A 55 -10.87 14.64 21.33
C GLY A 55 -11.41 13.50 20.45
N LYS A 56 -11.63 13.74 19.15
CA LYS A 56 -12.26 12.77 18.22
C LYS A 56 -11.19 11.87 17.59
N LEU A 57 -11.38 10.55 17.68
CA LEU A 57 -10.59 9.58 16.93
C LEU A 57 -10.96 9.65 15.43
N ILE A 58 -10.03 10.09 14.60
CA ILE A 58 -10.23 10.30 13.15
C ILE A 58 -9.59 9.22 12.28
N GLY A 59 -8.73 8.41 12.87
CA GLY A 59 -8.06 7.31 12.22
C GLY A 59 -7.28 6.48 13.21
N PHE A 60 -6.97 5.25 12.83
CA PHE A 60 -6.21 4.33 13.67
C PHE A 60 -5.30 3.45 12.83
N LEU A 61 -4.33 2.87 13.50
CA LEU A 61 -3.45 1.86 12.92
C LEU A 61 -3.26 0.74 13.95
N PHE A 62 -3.34 -0.50 13.48
CA PHE A 62 -3.09 -1.71 14.24
C PHE A 62 -2.06 -2.59 13.56
N GLY A 63 -1.11 -3.09 14.35
CA GLY A 63 -0.13 -4.10 13.94
C GLY A 63 0.26 -4.99 15.11
N PHE A 64 0.71 -6.20 14.79
CA PHE A 64 1.13 -7.21 15.75
C PHE A 64 2.49 -7.79 15.35
N ILE A 65 3.21 -8.35 16.32
CA ILE A 65 4.51 -9.00 16.12
C ILE A 65 4.32 -10.29 15.34
N GLY A 66 5.16 -10.48 14.33
CA GLY A 66 5.23 -11.70 13.53
C GLY A 66 6.67 -12.17 13.36
N LEU A 67 6.84 -13.36 12.81
CA LEU A 67 8.13 -13.93 12.46
C LEU A 67 8.30 -14.02 10.95
N GLN A 68 9.52 -13.80 10.49
CA GLN A 68 9.97 -14.19 9.15
C GLN A 68 10.30 -15.68 9.09
N PRO A 69 10.46 -16.28 7.91
CA PRO A 69 10.89 -17.68 7.79
C PRO A 69 12.23 -17.98 8.47
N ASP A 70 13.15 -17.00 8.46
CA ASP A 70 14.46 -17.07 9.15
C ASP A 70 14.41 -16.76 10.65
N ARG A 71 13.20 -16.64 11.20
CA ARG A 71 12.89 -16.37 12.60
C ARG A 71 13.19 -14.96 13.09
N HIS A 72 13.61 -14.03 12.25
CA HIS A 72 13.68 -12.61 12.61
C HIS A 72 12.29 -12.04 12.88
N LEU A 73 12.22 -11.13 13.84
CA LEU A 73 10.98 -10.42 14.18
C LEU A 73 10.64 -9.40 13.08
N LYS A 74 9.36 -9.23 12.87
CA LYS A 74 8.78 -8.14 12.08
C LYS A 74 7.50 -7.64 12.71
N LEU A 75 7.06 -6.43 12.36
CA LEU A 75 5.69 -6.02 12.63
C LEU A 75 4.80 -6.32 11.42
N CYS A 76 3.71 -7.03 11.62
CA CYS A 76 2.63 -7.17 10.66
C CYS A 76 1.65 -6.01 10.85
N SER A 77 1.70 -4.99 9.98
CA SER A 77 0.78 -3.85 10.03
C SER A 77 -0.55 -4.26 9.38
N GLN A 78 -1.50 -4.71 10.20
CA GLN A 78 -2.71 -5.38 9.70
C GLN A 78 -3.75 -4.39 9.16
N THR A 79 -4.03 -3.31 9.90
CA THR A 79 -5.14 -2.43 9.56
C THR A 79 -4.73 -0.97 9.77
N LEU A 80 -5.04 -0.15 8.77
CA LEU A 80 -4.98 1.30 8.84
C LEU A 80 -6.31 1.84 8.32
N GLY A 81 -7.01 2.63 9.13
CA GLY A 81 -8.29 3.22 8.78
C GLY A 81 -8.31 4.71 9.05
N ILE A 82 -8.86 5.48 8.10
CA ILE A 82 -9.02 6.94 8.21
C ILE A 82 -10.46 7.28 7.84
N LEU A 83 -11.15 8.04 8.69
CA LEU A 83 -12.49 8.53 8.40
C LEU A 83 -12.52 9.27 7.05
N PRO A 84 -13.59 9.12 6.24
CA PRO A 84 -13.67 9.70 4.89
C PRO A 84 -13.29 11.17 4.82
N ASP A 85 -13.78 12.01 5.73
CA ASP A 85 -13.54 13.46 5.77
C ASP A 85 -12.08 13.84 6.04
N TYR A 86 -11.27 12.90 6.52
CA TYR A 86 -9.86 13.10 6.87
C TYR A 86 -8.89 12.43 5.90
N ARG A 87 -9.40 11.80 4.84
CA ARG A 87 -8.57 11.21 3.78
C ARG A 87 -7.84 12.30 2.97
N ASN A 88 -6.73 11.95 2.37
CA ASN A 88 -5.88 12.86 1.55
C ASN A 88 -5.31 14.07 2.31
N LYS A 89 -5.38 14.08 3.65
CA LYS A 89 -4.84 15.14 4.52
C LYS A 89 -3.56 14.73 5.27
N GLY A 90 -2.87 13.67 4.82
CA GLY A 90 -1.61 13.20 5.38
C GLY A 90 -1.72 12.30 6.61
N VAL A 91 -2.92 12.09 7.18
CA VAL A 91 -3.12 11.31 8.43
C VAL A 91 -2.55 9.89 8.33
N ALA A 92 -2.73 9.22 7.18
CA ALA A 92 -2.20 7.87 6.99
C ALA A 92 -0.66 7.82 7.06
N ALA A 93 0.02 8.77 6.43
CA ALA A 93 1.48 8.87 6.51
C ALA A 93 1.94 9.17 7.94
N THR A 94 1.27 10.09 8.64
CA THR A 94 1.59 10.41 10.05
C THR A 94 1.46 9.18 10.94
N LEU A 95 0.39 8.38 10.82
CA LEU A 95 0.23 7.13 11.55
C LEU A 95 1.33 6.11 11.21
N LYS A 96 1.72 5.99 9.93
CA LYS A 96 2.81 5.10 9.51
C LYS A 96 4.16 5.52 10.09
N TRP A 97 4.49 6.80 10.07
CA TRP A 97 5.73 7.27 10.67
C TRP A 97 5.74 7.09 12.19
N ALA A 98 4.63 7.34 12.86
CA ALA A 98 4.48 7.05 14.30
C ALA A 98 4.57 5.54 14.60
N GLN A 99 4.09 4.67 13.70
CA GLN A 99 4.30 3.22 13.80
C GLN A 99 5.79 2.87 13.71
N ARG A 100 6.52 3.46 12.73
CA ARG A 100 7.96 3.25 12.58
C ARG A 100 8.73 3.53 13.86
N GLU A 101 8.48 4.65 14.52
CA GLU A 101 9.15 5.04 15.77
C GLU A 101 8.98 3.97 16.86
N ARG A 102 7.77 3.45 17.04
CA ARG A 102 7.45 2.42 18.03
C ARG A 102 8.12 1.09 17.74
N VAL A 103 8.19 0.74 16.46
CA VAL A 103 8.79 -0.51 16.00
C VAL A 103 10.32 -0.46 16.15
N LEU A 104 10.94 0.68 15.85
CA LEU A 104 12.36 0.91 16.08
C LEU A 104 12.74 0.82 17.57
N ALA A 105 11.89 1.33 18.47
CA ALA A 105 12.10 1.22 19.90
C ALA A 105 12.13 -0.25 20.40
N ASN A 106 11.47 -1.15 19.67
CA ASN A 106 11.49 -2.60 19.92
C ASN A 106 12.61 -3.34 19.14
N GLN A 107 13.56 -2.61 18.54
CA GLN A 107 14.68 -3.16 17.76
C GLN A 107 14.24 -4.03 16.58
N ILE A 108 13.08 -3.74 16.00
CA ILE A 108 12.55 -4.39 14.80
C ILE A 108 12.78 -3.45 13.63
N ASP A 109 13.31 -3.96 12.53
CA ASP A 109 13.70 -3.20 11.34
C ASP A 109 12.78 -3.41 10.13
N LEU A 110 11.83 -4.36 10.21
CA LEU A 110 10.91 -4.70 9.13
C LEU A 110 9.45 -4.57 9.56
N ILE A 111 8.68 -3.80 8.78
CA ILE A 111 7.22 -3.77 8.85
C ILE A 111 6.66 -4.30 7.54
N THR A 112 5.67 -5.20 7.59
CA THR A 112 5.02 -5.75 6.41
C THR A 112 3.51 -5.54 6.45
N TRP A 113 2.90 -5.35 5.29
CA TRP A 113 1.44 -5.35 5.11
C TRP A 113 1.07 -5.65 3.66
N THR A 114 -0.21 -5.79 3.40
CA THR A 114 -0.69 -6.01 2.04
C THR A 114 -1.62 -4.89 1.58
N TYR A 115 -1.60 -4.59 0.28
CA TYR A 115 -2.55 -3.67 -0.34
C TYR A 115 -2.89 -4.13 -1.76
N ASP A 116 -4.01 -3.66 -2.29
CA ASP A 116 -4.42 -3.90 -3.68
C ASP A 116 -3.53 -3.09 -4.64
N PRO A 117 -2.76 -3.74 -5.54
CA PRO A 117 -1.85 -3.05 -6.44
C PRO A 117 -2.54 -2.11 -7.45
N LEU A 118 -3.84 -2.22 -7.66
CA LEU A 118 -4.58 -1.31 -8.53
C LEU A 118 -5.21 -0.11 -7.80
N GLU A 119 -5.04 -0.01 -6.47
CA GLU A 119 -5.45 1.14 -5.68
C GLU A 119 -4.31 2.19 -5.62
N ALA A 120 -4.34 3.12 -6.58
CA ALA A 120 -3.30 4.13 -6.77
C ALA A 120 -2.97 4.98 -5.53
N PRO A 121 -3.92 5.39 -4.67
CA PRO A 121 -3.61 6.11 -3.44
C PRO A 121 -2.73 5.28 -2.48
N ASN A 122 -3.00 3.97 -2.37
CA ASN A 122 -2.23 3.06 -1.54
C ASN A 122 -0.83 2.82 -2.12
N ALA A 123 -0.74 2.60 -3.43
CA ALA A 123 0.53 2.42 -4.12
C ALA A 123 1.46 3.63 -3.90
N ARG A 124 0.93 4.85 -4.07
CA ARG A 124 1.67 6.08 -3.85
C ARG A 124 2.14 6.24 -2.41
N LEU A 125 1.25 5.99 -1.43
CA LEU A 125 1.63 6.05 -0.02
C LEU A 125 2.76 5.05 0.27
N ASN A 126 2.57 3.80 -0.11
CA ASN A 126 3.44 2.71 0.30
C ASN A 126 4.83 2.77 -0.34
N LEU A 127 4.90 2.99 -1.66
CA LEU A 127 6.17 2.94 -2.38
C LEU A 127 6.83 4.33 -2.48
N ARG A 128 6.05 5.37 -2.86
CA ARG A 128 6.60 6.71 -3.08
C ARG A 128 6.82 7.48 -1.78
N ALA A 129 5.78 7.56 -0.93
CA ALA A 129 5.84 8.40 0.26
C ALA A 129 6.59 7.75 1.43
N LEU A 130 6.42 6.44 1.64
CA LEU A 130 7.05 5.70 2.74
C LEU A 130 8.37 5.03 2.36
N GLY A 131 8.62 4.80 1.06
CA GLY A 131 9.82 4.13 0.58
C GLY A 131 9.79 2.62 0.74
N GLY A 132 8.63 2.02 0.96
CA GLY A 132 8.45 0.56 0.93
C GLY A 132 8.73 -0.01 -0.46
N ILE A 133 8.92 -1.33 -0.53
CA ILE A 133 9.10 -2.08 -1.76
C ILE A 133 8.14 -3.27 -1.79
N ALA A 134 7.91 -3.85 -2.99
CA ALA A 134 7.15 -5.09 -3.11
C ALA A 134 7.77 -6.01 -4.16
N ARG A 135 7.92 -7.29 -3.80
CA ARG A 135 8.44 -8.34 -4.68
C ARG A 135 7.57 -9.60 -4.67
N ILE A 136 6.50 -9.60 -3.92
CA ILE A 136 5.59 -10.73 -3.77
C ILE A 136 4.18 -10.29 -4.14
N TYR A 137 3.62 -10.96 -5.16
CA TYR A 137 2.22 -10.87 -5.55
C TYR A 137 1.45 -12.02 -4.90
N LYS A 138 0.35 -11.71 -4.24
CA LYS A 138 -0.53 -12.70 -3.61
C LYS A 138 -1.89 -12.67 -4.29
N ARG A 139 -2.32 -13.80 -4.85
CA ARG A 139 -3.61 -13.92 -5.51
C ARG A 139 -4.73 -14.11 -4.48
N ASN A 140 -5.83 -13.42 -4.68
CA ASN A 140 -7.13 -13.64 -4.03
C ASN A 140 -7.06 -13.91 -2.51
N VAL A 141 -6.32 -13.08 -1.77
CA VAL A 141 -5.98 -13.30 -0.35
C VAL A 141 -7.22 -13.38 0.55
N TYR A 142 -8.28 -12.63 0.22
CA TYR A 142 -9.50 -12.51 1.03
C TYR A 142 -10.77 -12.93 0.27
N GLY A 143 -10.63 -13.62 -0.88
CA GLY A 143 -11.76 -13.95 -1.76
C GLY A 143 -12.22 -12.77 -2.62
N GLU A 144 -13.34 -12.97 -3.36
CA GLU A 144 -13.79 -12.03 -4.40
C GLU A 144 -14.70 -10.90 -3.88
N ASN A 145 -15.11 -10.93 -2.62
CA ASN A 145 -16.06 -9.98 -2.06
C ASN A 145 -15.54 -9.33 -0.77
N PHE A 146 -14.24 -9.10 -0.69
CA PHE A 146 -13.63 -8.53 0.50
C PHE A 146 -13.85 -7.01 0.57
N GLY A 147 -14.70 -6.60 1.50
CA GLY A 147 -15.06 -5.20 1.76
C GLY A 147 -15.76 -4.53 0.55
N THR A 148 -16.18 -3.30 0.71
CA THR A 148 -16.89 -2.55 -0.35
C THR A 148 -16.02 -2.26 -1.58
N LEU A 149 -14.71 -2.04 -1.40
CA LEU A 149 -13.78 -1.78 -2.50
C LEU A 149 -13.43 -3.04 -3.30
N GLY A 150 -13.48 -4.23 -2.67
CA GLY A 150 -13.09 -5.49 -3.30
C GLY A 150 -14.20 -6.22 -4.06
N GLN A 151 -15.47 -5.81 -3.92
CA GLN A 151 -16.60 -6.53 -4.52
C GLN A 151 -16.44 -6.75 -6.03
N GLY A 152 -16.62 -8.00 -6.45
CA GLY A 152 -16.60 -8.42 -7.86
C GLY A 152 -15.23 -8.59 -8.49
N LEU A 153 -14.14 -8.40 -7.74
CA LEU A 153 -12.78 -8.66 -8.19
C LEU A 153 -12.04 -9.57 -7.19
N PRO A 154 -11.15 -10.44 -7.69
CA PRO A 154 -10.21 -11.15 -6.83
C PRO A 154 -9.40 -10.18 -5.97
N SER A 155 -9.29 -10.47 -4.67
CA SER A 155 -8.59 -9.62 -3.71
C SER A 155 -7.07 -9.81 -3.76
N ASP A 156 -6.49 -9.55 -4.92
CA ASP A 156 -5.04 -9.63 -5.11
C ASP A 156 -4.31 -8.56 -4.30
N ARG A 157 -3.13 -8.89 -3.82
CA ARG A 157 -2.33 -8.02 -2.95
C ARG A 157 -0.85 -8.03 -3.33
N PHE A 158 -0.23 -6.87 -3.25
CA PHE A 158 1.21 -6.79 -3.01
C PHE A 158 1.49 -6.99 -1.53
N LEU A 159 2.54 -7.76 -1.21
CA LEU A 159 3.16 -7.73 0.10
C LEU A 159 4.20 -6.62 0.12
N VAL A 160 3.97 -5.58 0.90
CA VAL A 160 4.94 -4.52 1.13
C VAL A 160 5.96 -4.97 2.18
N GLU A 161 7.22 -4.75 1.87
CA GLU A 161 8.33 -4.80 2.80
C GLU A 161 8.80 -3.36 3.06
N TRP A 162 8.70 -2.92 4.28
CA TRP A 162 9.17 -1.61 4.71
C TRP A 162 10.34 -1.78 5.67
N TRP A 163 11.54 -1.76 5.10
CA TRP A 163 12.80 -1.86 5.82
C TRP A 163 13.13 -0.50 6.44
N ILE A 164 12.63 -0.26 7.64
CA ILE A 164 12.48 1.05 8.27
C ILE A 164 13.80 1.73 8.70
N THR A 165 14.92 1.01 8.63
CA THR A 165 16.27 1.52 8.94
C THR A 165 17.07 1.90 7.70
N THR A 166 16.57 1.59 6.48
CA THR A 166 17.31 1.86 5.25
C THR A 166 17.38 3.36 4.93
N GLU A 167 18.45 3.76 4.26
CA GLU A 167 18.67 5.14 3.81
C GLU A 167 17.48 5.65 2.96
N ARG A 168 16.96 4.82 2.07
CA ARG A 168 15.77 5.13 1.27
C ARG A 168 14.59 5.56 2.14
N VAL A 169 14.29 4.83 3.20
CA VAL A 169 13.18 5.14 4.12
C VAL A 169 13.51 6.38 4.95
N GLN A 170 14.77 6.54 5.39
CA GLN A 170 15.20 7.72 6.13
C GLN A 170 15.04 8.99 5.29
N GLN A 171 15.47 8.98 4.03
CA GLN A 171 15.30 10.11 3.10
C GLN A 171 13.81 10.49 2.94
N ARG A 172 12.88 9.51 2.87
CA ARG A 172 11.44 9.78 2.82
C ARG A 172 10.92 10.39 4.13
N HIS A 173 11.40 9.90 5.26
CA HIS A 173 11.07 10.45 6.58
C HIS A 173 11.50 11.92 6.69
N ASP A 174 12.70 12.23 6.27
CA ASP A 174 13.29 13.57 6.31
C ASP A 174 12.74 14.48 5.18
N ARG A 175 11.78 13.99 4.40
CA ARG A 175 11.13 14.71 3.29
C ARG A 175 12.11 15.21 2.22
N ILE A 176 13.22 14.51 2.04
CA ILE A 176 14.16 14.79 0.95
C ILE A 176 13.45 14.46 -0.35
N PRO A 177 13.34 15.42 -1.29
CA PRO A 177 12.71 15.18 -2.57
C PRO A 177 13.41 14.02 -3.29
N ALA A 178 12.62 13.05 -3.75
CA ALA A 178 13.16 11.97 -4.55
C ALA A 178 12.69 12.13 -5.98
N GLU A 179 13.65 12.18 -6.88
CA GLU A 179 13.36 12.11 -8.30
C GLU A 179 12.63 10.79 -8.63
N PRO A 180 11.66 10.81 -9.54
CA PRO A 180 11.04 9.59 -10.00
C PRO A 180 12.07 8.67 -10.64
N ILE A 181 12.19 7.45 -10.11
CA ILE A 181 13.06 6.43 -10.69
C ILE A 181 12.47 5.98 -12.02
N GLY A 182 13.32 5.65 -12.98
CA GLY A 182 12.93 4.97 -14.21
C GLY A 182 12.24 5.85 -15.25
N LEU A 183 12.39 7.18 -15.19
CA LEU A 183 12.00 8.04 -16.30
C LEU A 183 12.74 7.60 -17.58
N GLY A 184 12.01 7.52 -18.72
CA GLY A 184 12.57 7.02 -19.98
C GLY A 184 12.68 5.49 -20.11
N SER A 185 12.50 4.71 -19.03
CA SER A 185 12.47 3.26 -19.16
C SER A 185 11.20 2.77 -19.87
N PRO A 186 11.24 1.59 -20.55
CA PRO A 186 10.11 1.11 -21.32
C PRO A 186 8.87 0.82 -20.44
N ILE A 187 7.68 1.09 -20.99
CA ILE A 187 6.41 0.64 -20.43
C ILE A 187 6.10 -0.73 -21.03
N VAL A 188 5.87 -1.72 -20.18
CA VAL A 188 5.76 -3.13 -20.60
C VAL A 188 4.32 -3.61 -20.84
N ASN A 189 3.34 -2.74 -20.66
CA ASN A 189 1.97 -2.98 -21.08
C ASN A 189 1.50 -1.84 -22.00
N ALA A 190 1.33 -2.13 -23.28
CA ALA A 190 0.77 -1.15 -24.22
C ALA A 190 -0.71 -0.95 -23.89
N CYS A 191 -1.11 0.30 -23.66
CA CYS A 191 -2.49 0.65 -23.33
C CYS A 191 -3.07 1.62 -24.33
N SER A 192 -4.35 1.48 -24.65
CA SER A 192 -5.11 2.37 -25.54
C SER A 192 -6.40 2.84 -24.90
N GLY A 193 -7.02 3.86 -25.50
CA GLY A 193 -8.29 4.42 -25.07
C GLY A 193 -8.14 5.66 -24.17
N LEU A 194 -9.25 6.37 -23.98
CA LEU A 194 -9.36 7.54 -23.13
C LEU A 194 -9.43 7.14 -21.66
N THR A 195 -9.14 8.09 -20.78
CA THR A 195 -9.32 7.91 -19.31
C THR A 195 -10.73 7.39 -19.02
N GLY A 196 -10.82 6.35 -18.17
CA GLY A 196 -12.09 5.70 -17.79
C GLY A 196 -12.48 4.49 -18.68
N VAL A 197 -11.99 4.41 -19.92
CA VAL A 197 -12.19 3.24 -20.83
C VAL A 197 -10.86 2.70 -21.36
N ARG A 198 -9.75 3.15 -20.81
CA ARG A 198 -8.41 2.72 -21.15
C ARG A 198 -8.22 1.25 -20.82
N ARG A 199 -7.57 0.49 -21.70
CA ARG A 199 -7.37 -0.96 -21.59
C ARG A 199 -5.97 -1.36 -22.00
N ILE A 200 -5.53 -2.50 -21.51
CA ILE A 200 -4.26 -3.12 -21.91
C ILE A 200 -4.48 -3.89 -23.20
N GLU A 201 -3.73 -3.53 -24.25
CA GLU A 201 -3.79 -4.19 -25.56
C GLU A 201 -2.77 -5.35 -25.64
N SER A 202 -1.58 -5.17 -25.10
CA SER A 202 -0.54 -6.19 -25.13
C SER A 202 0.37 -6.11 -23.90
N LEU A 203 1.03 -7.23 -23.60
CA LEU A 203 2.00 -7.39 -22.51
C LEU A 203 3.36 -7.80 -23.09
N ALA A 204 4.41 -7.13 -22.65
CA ALA A 204 5.81 -7.52 -22.90
C ALA A 204 6.35 -8.19 -21.62
N LEU A 205 6.21 -9.51 -21.52
CA LEU A 205 6.54 -10.27 -20.30
C LEU A 205 8.02 -10.56 -20.12
N GLU A 206 8.80 -10.52 -21.21
CA GLU A 206 10.17 -11.04 -21.23
C GLU A 206 11.25 -9.96 -21.48
N LEU A 207 10.86 -8.67 -21.46
CA LEU A 207 11.81 -7.60 -21.71
C LEU A 207 12.93 -7.61 -20.67
N ASP A 208 14.18 -7.74 -21.11
CA ASP A 208 15.35 -7.88 -20.23
C ASP A 208 16.15 -6.57 -20.15
N VAL A 209 15.69 -5.66 -19.33
CA VAL A 209 16.33 -4.37 -19.04
C VAL A 209 16.30 -4.12 -17.53
N PRO A 210 17.21 -3.30 -16.98
CA PRO A 210 17.30 -3.10 -15.52
C PRO A 210 16.04 -2.52 -14.88
N VAL A 211 15.32 -1.66 -15.61
CA VAL A 211 14.14 -0.95 -15.10
C VAL A 211 13.02 -0.97 -16.14
N VAL A 212 11.81 -1.26 -15.71
CA VAL A 212 10.60 -1.18 -16.54
C VAL A 212 9.50 -0.43 -15.81
N ARG A 213 8.54 0.09 -16.57
CA ARG A 213 7.32 0.73 -16.05
C ARG A 213 6.09 -0.12 -16.37
N VAL A 214 5.16 -0.18 -15.43
CA VAL A 214 3.86 -0.85 -15.60
C VAL A 214 2.77 0.19 -15.44
N GLU A 215 2.03 0.48 -16.50
CA GLU A 215 0.87 1.36 -16.42
C GLU A 215 -0.26 0.69 -15.64
N VAL A 216 -0.94 1.46 -14.79
CA VAL A 216 -2.12 1.02 -14.04
C VAL A 216 -3.22 2.09 -14.08
N PRO A 217 -4.48 1.73 -13.83
CA PRO A 217 -5.58 2.67 -13.87
C PRO A 217 -5.37 3.87 -12.93
N ASN A 218 -5.83 5.04 -13.36
CA ASN A 218 -5.86 6.21 -12.48
C ASN A 218 -6.89 6.05 -11.35
N ASP A 219 -8.01 5.39 -11.64
CA ASP A 219 -9.09 5.11 -10.71
C ASP A 219 -9.78 3.79 -11.08
N LEU A 220 -9.40 2.71 -10.38
CA LEU A 220 -10.00 1.38 -10.57
C LEU A 220 -11.48 1.38 -10.16
N GLN A 221 -11.86 2.13 -9.13
CA GLN A 221 -13.25 2.12 -8.64
C GLN A 221 -14.20 2.77 -9.64
N ALA A 222 -13.77 3.83 -10.32
CA ALA A 222 -14.53 4.41 -11.43
C ALA A 222 -14.70 3.42 -12.59
N ILE A 223 -13.65 2.68 -12.96
CA ILE A 223 -13.71 1.64 -13.99
C ILE A 223 -14.67 0.53 -13.56
N LYS A 224 -14.58 0.03 -12.34
CA LYS A 224 -15.50 -1.00 -11.80
C LYS A 224 -16.97 -0.59 -11.92
N LYS A 225 -17.27 0.64 -11.52
CA LYS A 225 -18.63 1.19 -11.56
C LYS A 225 -19.16 1.28 -13.00
N ALA A 226 -18.30 1.64 -13.95
CA ALA A 226 -18.68 1.82 -15.34
C ALA A 226 -18.69 0.48 -16.13
N ASN A 227 -17.71 -0.38 -15.91
CA ASN A 227 -17.49 -1.62 -16.64
C ASN A 227 -16.69 -2.63 -15.82
N MET A 228 -17.37 -3.54 -15.17
CA MET A 228 -16.75 -4.58 -14.34
C MET A 228 -15.87 -5.54 -15.15
N ALA A 229 -16.23 -5.86 -16.38
CA ALA A 229 -15.43 -6.73 -17.25
C ALA A 229 -14.07 -6.09 -17.57
N LEU A 230 -14.04 -4.78 -17.82
CA LEU A 230 -12.79 -4.04 -18.01
C LEU A 230 -11.95 -4.00 -16.73
N ALA A 231 -12.56 -3.84 -15.57
CA ALA A 231 -11.85 -3.88 -14.31
C ALA A 231 -11.22 -5.27 -14.04
N LEU A 232 -11.92 -6.33 -14.39
CA LEU A 232 -11.41 -7.71 -14.31
C LEU A 232 -10.26 -7.94 -15.31
N ASP A 233 -10.36 -7.42 -16.53
CA ASP A 233 -9.29 -7.47 -17.53
C ASP A 233 -8.01 -6.78 -17.02
N TRP A 234 -8.13 -5.57 -16.47
CA TRP A 234 -7.02 -4.88 -15.79
C TRP A 234 -6.41 -5.74 -14.68
N ARG A 235 -7.24 -6.34 -13.82
CA ARG A 235 -6.79 -7.22 -12.73
C ARG A 235 -5.99 -8.41 -13.26
N THR A 236 -6.52 -9.10 -14.25
CA THR A 236 -5.92 -10.33 -14.78
C THR A 236 -4.61 -10.06 -15.50
N LYS A 237 -4.59 -9.07 -16.41
CA LYS A 237 -3.39 -8.73 -17.19
C LYS A 237 -2.29 -8.12 -16.31
N THR A 238 -2.65 -7.27 -15.34
CA THR A 238 -1.67 -6.70 -14.40
C THR A 238 -1.09 -7.78 -13.49
N ARG A 239 -1.90 -8.76 -13.04
CA ARG A 239 -1.43 -9.95 -12.30
C ARG A 239 -0.38 -10.71 -13.10
N GLU A 240 -0.71 -11.12 -14.33
CA GLU A 240 0.17 -11.87 -15.21
C GLU A 240 1.52 -11.18 -15.39
N LEU A 241 1.48 -9.90 -15.69
CA LEU A 241 2.68 -9.08 -15.90
C LEU A 241 3.54 -8.96 -14.63
N LEU A 242 2.93 -8.60 -13.50
CA LEU A 242 3.67 -8.40 -12.24
C LEU A 242 4.28 -9.70 -11.73
N GLU A 243 3.56 -10.82 -11.82
CA GLU A 243 4.11 -12.12 -11.46
C GLU A 243 5.27 -12.55 -12.35
N ALA A 244 5.17 -12.33 -13.67
CA ALA A 244 6.25 -12.63 -14.61
C ALA A 244 7.53 -11.83 -14.26
N TYR A 245 7.41 -10.54 -13.98
CA TYR A 245 8.57 -9.73 -13.59
C TYR A 245 9.10 -10.07 -12.21
N PHE A 246 8.26 -10.30 -11.22
CA PHE A 246 8.70 -10.71 -9.88
C PHE A 246 9.42 -12.07 -9.90
N ALA A 247 8.93 -13.03 -10.69
CA ALA A 247 9.62 -14.32 -10.88
C ALA A 247 11.03 -14.16 -11.48
N ARG A 248 11.30 -13.07 -12.21
CA ARG A 248 12.59 -12.71 -12.79
C ARG A 248 13.43 -11.82 -11.87
N GLY A 249 13.05 -11.66 -10.61
CA GLY A 249 13.77 -10.91 -9.58
C GLY A 249 13.57 -9.40 -9.61
N TYR A 250 12.59 -8.88 -10.36
CA TYR A 250 12.25 -7.46 -10.27
C TYR A 250 11.52 -7.15 -8.97
N VAL A 251 11.66 -5.91 -8.53
CA VAL A 251 11.05 -5.38 -7.32
C VAL A 251 10.31 -4.10 -7.68
N ALA A 252 9.07 -3.95 -7.24
CA ALA A 252 8.36 -2.68 -7.33
C ALA A 252 8.95 -1.71 -6.32
N VAL A 253 9.63 -0.68 -6.80
CA VAL A 253 10.39 0.26 -5.98
C VAL A 253 9.79 1.65 -5.94
N ASP A 254 8.96 2.03 -6.91
CA ASP A 254 8.35 3.36 -6.91
C ASP A 254 6.96 3.34 -7.57
N PHE A 255 6.20 4.41 -7.35
CA PHE A 255 4.92 4.64 -7.96
C PHE A 255 4.78 6.11 -8.33
N VAL A 256 4.53 6.38 -9.61
CA VAL A 256 4.37 7.73 -10.14
C VAL A 256 2.91 7.96 -10.54
N ARG A 257 2.32 9.03 -10.05
CA ARG A 257 0.95 9.42 -10.40
C ARG A 257 0.90 10.26 -11.66
N ALA A 258 -0.22 10.17 -12.35
CA ALA A 258 -0.57 11.11 -13.42
C ALA A 258 -0.38 12.55 -12.95
N GLY A 259 0.38 13.34 -13.73
CA GLY A 259 0.69 14.73 -13.45
C GLY A 259 1.85 14.98 -12.48
N GLU A 260 2.45 13.99 -11.86
CA GLU A 260 3.60 14.17 -10.94
C GLU A 260 4.94 14.41 -11.64
N VAL A 261 5.04 14.12 -12.93
CA VAL A 261 6.25 14.35 -13.74
C VAL A 261 6.00 15.49 -14.74
N TRP A 262 6.96 16.38 -14.85
CA TRP A 262 6.90 17.55 -15.74
C TRP A 262 7.78 17.33 -16.98
N GLY A 263 7.46 18.03 -18.09
CA GLY A 263 8.20 17.95 -19.34
C GLY A 263 7.68 16.88 -20.31
N PRO A 264 8.53 16.41 -21.26
CA PRO A 264 8.15 15.45 -22.29
C PRO A 264 7.67 14.11 -21.73
N GLU A 265 8.14 13.76 -20.55
CA GLU A 265 7.78 12.55 -19.81
C GLU A 265 6.56 12.72 -18.88
N ARG A 266 5.76 13.78 -19.09
CA ARG A 266 4.58 14.03 -18.25
C ARG A 266 3.70 12.79 -18.18
N ALA A 267 3.56 12.26 -16.97
CA ALA A 267 2.71 11.10 -16.71
C ALA A 267 1.25 11.44 -17.00
N ALA A 268 0.72 10.94 -18.10
CA ALA A 268 -0.74 11.00 -18.38
C ALA A 268 -1.49 9.95 -17.53
N HIS A 269 -0.78 8.91 -17.11
CA HIS A 269 -1.31 7.78 -16.37
C HIS A 269 -0.41 7.40 -15.21
N ASN A 270 -0.94 6.64 -14.27
CA ASN A 270 -0.16 6.10 -13.16
C ASN A 270 0.71 4.94 -13.63
N TRP A 271 1.90 4.80 -13.07
CA TRP A 271 2.73 3.61 -13.29
C TRP A 271 3.51 3.18 -12.06
N TYR A 272 3.73 1.88 -11.95
CA TYR A 272 4.77 1.30 -11.11
C TYR A 272 6.11 1.36 -11.82
N VAL A 273 7.16 1.52 -11.04
CA VAL A 273 8.54 1.29 -11.47
C VAL A 273 9.01 -0.03 -10.88
N LEU A 274 9.35 -0.96 -11.76
CA LEU A 274 9.95 -2.23 -11.39
C LEU A 274 11.45 -2.16 -11.72
N GLN A 275 12.27 -2.49 -10.76
CA GLN A 275 13.71 -2.51 -10.90
C GLN A 275 14.25 -3.90 -10.54
N ARG A 276 15.15 -4.42 -11.39
CA ARG A 276 15.93 -5.60 -11.04
C ARG A 276 17.18 -5.12 -10.28
N PRO A 277 17.40 -5.54 -9.02
CA PRO A 277 18.64 -5.24 -8.31
C PRO A 277 19.84 -5.66 -9.13
N ALA A 278 20.91 -4.87 -9.11
CA ALA A 278 22.17 -5.31 -9.69
C ALA A 278 22.56 -6.62 -9.01
N ALA A 279 23.04 -7.60 -9.80
CA ALA A 279 23.63 -8.80 -9.21
C ALA A 279 24.73 -8.33 -8.26
N GLU A 280 24.63 -8.67 -6.97
CA GLU A 280 25.77 -8.50 -6.07
C GLU A 280 26.95 -9.21 -6.73
N LYS A 281 28.01 -8.45 -7.01
CA LYS A 281 29.26 -9.06 -7.46
C LYS A 281 29.71 -9.97 -6.32
N ALA A 282 29.65 -11.29 -6.61
CA ALA A 282 30.11 -12.34 -5.70
C ALA A 282 31.57 -12.12 -5.29
#